data_48d061497760fc146408e518236c93ec
#
_entry.id   48d061497760fc146408e518236c93ec
#
_cell.length_a   1.000
_cell.length_b   1.000
_cell.length_c   1.000
_cell.angle_alpha   90.00
_cell.angle_beta   90.00
_cell.angle_gamma   90.00
#
_symmetry.space_group_name_H-M   'P 1'
#
loop_
_entity.id
_entity.type
_entity.pdbx_description
1 polymer ?
#
loop_
_entity_poly.entity_id
_entity_poly.type
_entity_poly.pdbx_seq_one_letter_code
_entity_poly.pdbx_strand_id
1 'polypeptide(L)'
;MTGRMGVGPERIRELNSLQILHWLVDGGEATATEIADHCGLSRTSVNAALANLRDLGWITTLEAVTGMTGGRPARRYRFRSEGAVVLGADIDVRHVKVLLADLAGTALAQQSEDVEPDLDPPSRLAVLDR
;
A
#
# COMPACT_ATOMS: atom_id res chain seq x y z
N MET A 1 -14.17 -24.30 -29.22
CA MET A 1 -14.02 -24.81 -27.82
C MET A 1 -13.19 -23.80 -27.02
N THR A 2 -13.87 -22.93 -26.31
CA THR A 2 -13.20 -21.89 -25.53
C THR A 2 -12.91 -22.48 -24.12
N GLY A 3 -11.65 -22.91 -23.91
CA GLY A 3 -11.21 -23.43 -22.63
C GLY A 3 -11.29 -22.30 -21.56
N ARG A 4 -12.20 -22.41 -20.61
CA ARG A 4 -12.17 -21.65 -19.37
C ARG A 4 -10.87 -22.02 -18.65
N MET A 5 -9.85 -21.17 -18.72
CA MET A 5 -8.71 -21.28 -17.83
C MET A 5 -9.23 -21.06 -16.40
N GLY A 6 -9.34 -22.14 -15.64
CA GLY A 6 -9.68 -22.07 -14.23
C GLY A 6 -8.59 -21.29 -13.52
N VAL A 7 -8.99 -20.29 -12.73
CA VAL A 7 -8.07 -19.55 -11.86
C VAL A 7 -7.53 -20.53 -10.82
N GLY A 8 -6.23 -20.80 -10.86
CA GLY A 8 -5.59 -21.73 -9.91
C GLY A 8 -5.69 -21.23 -8.45
N PRO A 9 -5.57 -22.12 -7.46
CA PRO A 9 -5.69 -21.76 -6.03
C PRO A 9 -4.74 -20.64 -5.59
N GLU A 10 -3.58 -20.54 -6.20
CA GLU A 10 -2.58 -19.51 -5.93
C GLU A 10 -3.07 -18.14 -6.38
N ARG A 11 -3.64 -18.05 -7.58
CA ARG A 11 -4.22 -16.83 -8.11
C ARG A 11 -5.41 -16.34 -7.30
N ILE A 12 -6.21 -17.27 -6.75
CA ILE A 12 -7.32 -16.92 -5.85
C ILE A 12 -6.78 -16.29 -4.55
N ARG A 13 -5.68 -16.83 -4.00
CA ARG A 13 -5.05 -16.26 -2.81
C ARG A 13 -4.50 -14.86 -3.05
N GLU A 14 -3.87 -14.63 -4.19
CA GLU A 14 -3.40 -13.29 -4.59
C GLU A 14 -4.56 -12.30 -4.69
N LEU A 15 -5.64 -12.66 -5.37
CA LEU A 15 -6.81 -11.81 -5.51
C LEU A 15 -7.45 -11.49 -4.16
N ASN A 16 -7.57 -12.47 -3.27
CA ASN A 16 -8.08 -12.25 -1.91
C ASN A 16 -7.16 -11.28 -1.12
N SER A 17 -5.84 -11.45 -1.23
CA SER A 17 -4.88 -10.55 -0.57
C SER A 17 -4.98 -9.13 -1.10
N LEU A 18 -5.10 -8.95 -2.42
CA LEU A 18 -5.28 -7.63 -3.03
C LEU A 18 -6.59 -6.97 -2.60
N GLN A 19 -7.70 -7.71 -2.56
CA GLN A 19 -8.99 -7.20 -2.10
C GLN A 19 -8.94 -6.71 -0.66
N ILE A 20 -8.32 -7.49 0.22
CA ILE A 20 -8.13 -7.13 1.63
C ILE A 20 -7.23 -5.89 1.75
N LEU A 21 -6.12 -5.86 1.02
CA LEU A 21 -5.18 -4.75 1.05
C LEU A 21 -5.84 -3.44 0.59
N HIS A 22 -6.59 -3.46 -0.52
CA HIS A 22 -7.35 -2.32 -1.02
C HIS A 22 -8.31 -1.77 0.04
N TRP A 23 -9.06 -2.64 0.68
CA TRP A 23 -10.00 -2.21 1.71
C TRP A 23 -9.29 -1.60 2.93
N LEU A 24 -8.13 -2.15 3.34
CA LEU A 24 -7.34 -1.59 4.45
C LEU A 24 -6.69 -0.24 4.10
N VAL A 25 -6.32 -0.02 2.82
CA VAL A 25 -5.80 1.28 2.35
C VAL A 25 -6.85 2.36 2.51
N ASP A 26 -8.11 2.07 2.11
CA ASP A 26 -9.21 3.04 2.12
C ASP A 26 -9.88 3.16 3.49
N GLY A 27 -9.97 2.06 4.22
CA GLY A 27 -10.78 1.93 5.45
C GLY A 27 -10.02 2.08 6.77
N GLY A 28 -8.70 2.15 6.75
CA GLY A 28 -7.87 2.31 7.95
C GLY A 28 -7.63 0.99 8.71
N GLU A 29 -8.29 0.78 9.84
CA GLU A 29 -8.05 -0.36 10.73
C GLU A 29 -9.24 -1.32 10.80
N ALA A 30 -8.97 -2.63 10.75
CA ALA A 30 -10.02 -3.63 10.81
C ALA A 30 -9.58 -4.92 11.52
N THR A 31 -10.55 -5.63 12.10
CA THR A 31 -10.41 -6.99 12.60
C THR A 31 -10.56 -8.01 11.47
N ALA A 32 -10.07 -9.23 11.67
CA ALA A 32 -10.27 -10.31 10.70
C ALA A 32 -11.76 -10.64 10.45
N THR A 33 -12.65 -10.34 11.42
CA THR A 33 -14.09 -10.52 11.25
C THR A 33 -14.68 -9.46 10.33
N GLU A 34 -14.38 -8.19 10.59
CA GLU A 34 -14.82 -7.07 9.74
C GLU A 34 -14.35 -7.25 8.29
N ILE A 35 -13.10 -7.72 8.11
CA ILE A 35 -12.54 -8.03 6.78
C ILE A 35 -13.31 -9.18 6.11
N ALA A 36 -13.59 -10.26 6.84
CA ALA A 36 -14.34 -11.41 6.32
C ALA A 36 -15.73 -11.01 5.84
N ASP A 37 -16.44 -10.22 6.64
CA ASP A 37 -17.78 -9.76 6.36
C ASP A 37 -17.80 -8.80 5.16
N HIS A 38 -16.85 -7.85 5.10
CA HIS A 38 -16.76 -6.88 4.00
C HIS A 38 -16.37 -7.54 2.67
N CYS A 39 -15.36 -8.41 2.69
CA CYS A 39 -14.83 -9.04 1.47
C CYS A 39 -15.64 -10.27 1.03
N GLY A 40 -16.59 -10.76 1.84
CA GLY A 40 -17.34 -11.99 1.56
C GLY A 40 -16.45 -13.24 1.57
N LEU A 41 -15.37 -13.24 2.35
CA LEU A 41 -14.38 -14.32 2.42
C LEU A 41 -14.56 -15.17 3.69
N SER A 42 -14.18 -16.46 3.59
CA SER A 42 -14.11 -17.31 4.77
C SER A 42 -13.03 -16.83 5.75
N ARG A 43 -13.22 -17.06 7.05
CA ARG A 43 -12.22 -16.75 8.09
C ARG A 43 -10.86 -17.38 7.81
N THR A 44 -10.85 -18.59 7.26
CA THR A 44 -9.62 -19.30 6.88
C THR A 44 -8.89 -18.56 5.76
N SER A 45 -9.62 -18.12 4.72
CA SER A 45 -9.06 -17.36 3.61
C SER A 45 -8.50 -16.01 4.08
N VAL A 46 -9.24 -15.29 4.92
CA VAL A 46 -8.80 -14.01 5.50
C VAL A 46 -7.54 -14.18 6.34
N ASN A 47 -7.50 -15.17 7.24
CA ASN A 47 -6.33 -15.40 8.08
C ASN A 47 -5.09 -15.77 7.26
N ALA A 48 -5.24 -16.57 6.20
CA ALA A 48 -4.14 -16.90 5.29
C ALA A 48 -3.63 -15.68 4.53
N ALA A 49 -4.54 -14.83 4.03
CA ALA A 49 -4.18 -13.60 3.33
C ALA A 49 -3.50 -12.59 4.27
N LEU A 50 -4.02 -12.40 5.49
CA LEU A 50 -3.42 -11.52 6.50
C LEU A 50 -2.03 -11.97 6.93
N ALA A 51 -1.80 -13.28 7.07
CA ALA A 51 -0.48 -13.82 7.36
C ALA A 51 0.50 -13.47 6.22
N ASN A 52 0.12 -13.74 4.97
CA ASN A 52 0.92 -13.42 3.80
C ASN A 52 1.22 -11.92 3.68
N LEU A 53 0.21 -11.05 3.81
CA LEU A 53 0.38 -9.59 3.73
C LEU A 53 1.30 -9.04 4.83
N ARG A 54 1.22 -9.60 6.04
CA ARG A 54 2.09 -9.25 7.15
C ARG A 54 3.52 -9.70 6.90
N ASP A 55 3.73 -10.94 6.43
CA ASP A 55 5.06 -11.49 6.13
C ASP A 55 5.75 -10.74 4.99
N LEU A 56 4.97 -10.20 4.03
CA LEU A 56 5.42 -9.28 2.98
C LEU A 56 5.62 -7.83 3.47
N GLY A 57 5.21 -7.49 4.70
CA GLY A 57 5.38 -6.17 5.28
C GLY A 57 4.35 -5.11 4.82
N TRP A 58 3.26 -5.51 4.14
CA TRP A 58 2.21 -4.61 3.67
C TRP A 58 1.23 -4.17 4.75
N ILE A 59 1.08 -4.97 5.80
CA ILE A 59 0.20 -4.66 6.93
C ILE A 59 0.93 -4.82 8.26
N THR A 60 0.45 -4.13 9.27
CA THR A 60 0.86 -4.30 10.65
C THR A 60 -0.31 -4.72 11.53
N THR A 61 0.01 -5.37 12.64
CA THR A 61 -0.97 -5.73 13.67
C THR A 61 -0.91 -4.68 14.77
N LEU A 62 -2.05 -4.13 15.13
CA LEU A 62 -2.20 -3.23 16.25
C LEU A 62 -2.54 -4.03 17.51
N GLU A 63 -1.95 -3.64 18.63
CA GLU A 63 -2.34 -4.18 19.92
C GLU A 63 -3.77 -3.77 20.23
N ALA A 64 -4.57 -4.74 20.64
CA ALA A 64 -5.95 -4.45 20.99
C ALA A 64 -5.99 -3.63 22.28
N VAL A 65 -6.61 -2.46 22.22
CA VAL A 65 -6.92 -1.69 23.44
C VAL A 65 -7.88 -2.55 24.27
N THR A 66 -7.47 -2.89 25.47
CA THR A 66 -8.28 -3.63 26.45
C THR A 66 -9.52 -2.82 26.79
N GLY A 67 -10.63 -3.15 26.14
CA GLY A 67 -11.94 -2.63 26.50
C GLY A 67 -12.51 -3.34 27.73
N MET A 68 -13.30 -2.65 28.52
CA MET A 68 -13.86 -3.06 29.81
C MET A 68 -14.89 -4.21 29.76
N THR A 69 -15.06 -4.90 28.63
CA THR A 69 -15.97 -6.04 28.48
C THR A 69 -15.17 -7.32 28.26
N GLY A 70 -15.21 -8.21 29.24
CA GLY A 70 -14.40 -9.42 29.37
C GLY A 70 -14.42 -10.36 28.17
N GLY A 71 -13.39 -10.26 27.35
CA GLY A 71 -13.05 -11.14 26.24
C GLY A 71 -11.64 -10.83 25.77
N ARG A 72 -10.96 -11.81 25.12
CA ARG A 72 -9.65 -11.54 24.53
C ARG A 72 -9.82 -10.50 23.43
N PRO A 73 -9.14 -9.33 23.50
CA PRO A 73 -9.28 -8.28 22.52
C PRO A 73 -8.96 -8.78 21.11
N ALA A 74 -9.83 -8.46 20.13
CA ALA A 74 -9.61 -8.85 18.75
C ALA A 74 -8.43 -8.05 18.16
N ARG A 75 -7.51 -8.74 17.51
CA ARG A 75 -6.40 -8.07 16.79
C ARG A 75 -6.98 -7.21 15.66
N ARG A 76 -6.50 -5.98 15.55
CA ARG A 76 -6.76 -5.11 14.40
C ARG A 76 -5.55 -5.11 13.45
N TYR A 77 -5.83 -4.93 12.21
CA TYR A 77 -4.84 -4.87 11.13
C TYR A 77 -4.94 -3.52 10.44
N ARG A 78 -3.82 -2.96 10.06
CA ARG A 78 -3.72 -1.67 9.36
C ARG A 78 -2.76 -1.81 8.17
N PHE A 79 -3.06 -1.11 7.08
CA PHE A 79 -2.10 -0.93 6.00
C PHE A 79 -0.86 -0.19 6.52
N ARG A 80 0.30 -0.62 6.09
CA ARG A 80 1.59 -0.05 6.48
C ARG A 80 2.07 0.90 5.39
N SER A 81 1.57 2.14 5.39
CA SER A 81 1.94 3.16 4.41
C SER A 81 3.43 3.51 4.43
N GLU A 82 4.02 3.43 5.61
CA GLU A 82 5.45 3.65 5.84
C GLU A 82 6.36 2.49 5.38
N GLY A 83 5.79 1.40 4.86
CA GLY A 83 6.52 0.19 4.42
C GLY A 83 7.34 0.37 3.15
N ALA A 84 7.06 1.41 2.36
CA ALA A 84 7.81 1.78 1.17
C ALA A 84 7.63 3.28 0.88
N VAL A 85 8.42 3.78 -0.04
CA VAL A 85 8.35 5.17 -0.51
C VAL A 85 8.18 5.21 -2.01
N VAL A 86 7.55 6.28 -2.49
CA VAL A 86 7.37 6.58 -3.91
C VAL A 86 8.11 7.87 -4.22
N LEU A 87 8.90 7.85 -5.26
CA LEU A 87 9.55 9.02 -5.82
C LEU A 87 8.78 9.50 -7.05
N GLY A 88 8.36 10.75 -7.04
CA GLY A 88 7.81 11.45 -8.20
C GLY A 88 8.73 12.56 -8.65
N ALA A 89 8.91 12.75 -9.95
CA ALA A 89 9.64 13.87 -10.52
C ALA A 89 8.77 14.62 -11.53
N ASP A 90 8.77 15.93 -11.42
CA ASP A 90 8.16 16.87 -12.37
C ASP A 90 9.28 17.66 -13.03
N ILE A 91 9.41 17.55 -14.34
CA ILE A 91 10.48 18.16 -15.12
C ILE A 91 9.85 19.11 -16.14
N ASP A 92 9.91 20.38 -15.84
CA ASP A 92 9.40 21.46 -16.70
C ASP A 92 10.57 22.26 -17.35
N VAL A 93 10.23 23.19 -18.20
CA VAL A 93 11.16 24.08 -18.91
C VAL A 93 11.96 24.95 -17.93
N ARG A 94 11.38 25.31 -16.80
CA ARG A 94 11.94 26.26 -15.83
C ARG A 94 12.32 25.67 -14.48
N HIS A 95 11.87 24.43 -14.19
CA HIS A 95 12.17 23.79 -12.92
C HIS A 95 12.22 22.28 -13.03
N VAL A 96 12.95 21.68 -12.12
CA VAL A 96 12.89 20.25 -11.82
C VAL A 96 12.47 20.13 -10.36
N LYS A 97 11.42 19.36 -10.12
CA LYS A 97 10.88 19.13 -8.78
C LYS A 97 10.84 17.64 -8.50
N VAL A 98 11.31 17.25 -7.32
CA VAL A 98 11.27 15.87 -6.84
C VAL A 98 10.46 15.83 -5.56
N LEU A 99 9.59 14.84 -5.46
CA LEU A 99 8.77 14.56 -4.29
C LEU A 99 8.98 13.11 -3.85
N LEU A 100 9.32 12.93 -2.60
CA LEU A 100 9.30 11.63 -1.92
C LEU A 100 8.04 11.56 -1.07
N ALA A 101 7.25 10.52 -1.23
CA ALA A 101 6.04 10.29 -0.44
C ALA A 101 5.98 8.86 0.11
N ASP A 102 5.22 8.66 1.17
CA ASP A 102 4.85 7.32 1.62
C ASP A 102 3.75 6.73 0.71
N LEU A 103 3.37 5.48 0.95
CA LEU A 103 2.33 4.81 0.15
C LEU A 103 0.91 5.35 0.38
N ALA A 104 0.70 6.18 1.40
CA ALA A 104 -0.56 6.91 1.62
C ALA A 104 -0.57 8.27 0.89
N GLY A 105 0.53 8.64 0.21
CA GLY A 105 0.67 9.93 -0.46
C GLY A 105 1.11 11.06 0.47
N THR A 106 1.53 10.76 1.70
CA THR A 106 2.08 11.77 2.61
C THR A 106 3.47 12.19 2.14
N ALA A 107 3.65 13.47 1.84
CA ALA A 107 4.94 13.99 1.44
C ALA A 107 5.97 13.88 2.59
N LEU A 108 7.07 13.18 2.33
CA LEU A 108 8.17 12.98 3.27
C LEU A 108 9.29 13.99 3.04
N ALA A 109 9.57 14.28 1.77
CA ALA A 109 10.56 15.27 1.37
C ALA A 109 10.21 15.84 -0.01
N GLN A 110 10.64 17.06 -0.27
CA GLN A 110 10.49 17.72 -1.56
C GLN A 110 11.70 18.59 -1.81
N GLN A 111 12.18 18.56 -3.05
CA GLN A 111 13.20 19.47 -3.54
C GLN A 111 12.77 20.05 -4.89
N SER A 112 13.11 21.31 -5.12
CA SER A 112 12.88 21.99 -6.41
C SER A 112 14.10 22.81 -6.77
N GLU A 113 14.50 22.72 -8.01
CA GLU A 113 15.62 23.50 -8.56
C GLU A 113 15.14 24.21 -9.82
N ASP A 114 15.37 25.52 -9.90
CA ASP A 114 15.13 26.29 -11.11
C ASP A 114 16.20 26.00 -12.16
N VAL A 115 15.79 25.81 -13.39
CA VAL A 115 16.67 25.53 -14.52
C VAL A 115 16.48 26.57 -15.62
N GLU A 116 17.56 26.80 -16.38
CA GLU A 116 17.50 27.71 -17.54
C GLU A 116 16.58 27.11 -18.61
N PRO A 117 15.70 27.92 -19.25
CA PRO A 117 14.74 27.42 -20.22
C PRO A 117 15.33 26.73 -21.44
N ASP A 118 16.54 27.09 -21.80
CA ASP A 118 17.31 26.59 -22.96
C ASP A 118 18.23 25.41 -22.60
N LEU A 119 18.21 24.95 -21.34
CA LEU A 119 18.95 23.76 -20.91
C LEU A 119 18.50 22.54 -21.69
N ASP A 120 19.48 21.80 -22.26
CA ASP A 120 19.18 20.59 -23.02
C ASP A 120 18.59 19.47 -22.13
N PRO A 121 17.81 18.52 -22.70
CA PRO A 121 17.15 17.49 -21.92
C PRO A 121 18.08 16.60 -21.08
N PRO A 122 19.24 16.15 -21.56
CA PRO A 122 20.17 15.38 -20.73
C PRO A 122 20.68 16.16 -19.51
N SER A 123 21.05 17.42 -19.69
CA SER A 123 21.51 18.31 -18.60
C SER A 123 20.40 18.59 -17.59
N ARG A 124 19.15 18.68 -18.05
CA ARG A 124 17.98 18.84 -17.19
C ARG A 124 17.70 17.60 -16.33
N LEU A 125 17.88 16.40 -16.89
CA LEU A 125 17.81 15.16 -16.14
C LEU A 125 18.93 15.01 -15.10
N ALA A 126 20.13 15.50 -15.41
CA ALA A 126 21.27 15.44 -14.49
C ALA A 126 21.07 16.25 -13.19
N VAL A 127 20.07 17.14 -13.14
CA VAL A 127 19.67 17.84 -11.91
C VAL A 127 19.11 16.87 -10.87
N LEU A 128 18.51 15.76 -11.30
CA LEU A 128 17.97 14.74 -10.41
C LEU A 128 19.04 13.97 -9.62
N ASP A 129 20.30 14.03 -10.06
CA ASP A 129 21.43 13.31 -9.44
C ASP A 129 22.12 14.12 -8.33
N ARG A 130 21.62 15.32 -8.00
CA ARG A 130 22.17 16.23 -6.99
C ARG A 130 21.37 16.18 -5.69
#